data_87d66f405a322ef5543dbf486236d266
#
_entry.id   87d66f405a322ef5543dbf486236d266
#
_cell.length_a   1.000
_cell.length_b   1.000
_cell.length_c   1.000
_cell.angle_alpha   90.00
_cell.angle_beta   90.00
_cell.angle_gamma   90.00
#
_symmetry.space_group_name_H-M   'P 1'
#
loop_
_entity.id
_entity.type
_entity.pdbx_description
1 polymer ?
#
loop_
_entity_poly.entity_id
_entity_poly.type
_entity_poly.pdbx_seq_one_letter_code
_entity_poly.pdbx_strand_id
1 'polypeptide(L)'
;MKKFLFISLSVCVLLWVICDVYLMYSNKTFPKDQIDKMFGPITSKYGIRIVYEVGDDFLSDLVDPIIPAGPTRDSKVTQIRHRVLARYPKILQKALDRYPIKVIKNYLNAIYFAGEIDQHGFLAGGSYDPFRKIIYVVDSGIKDENRCVYKVHHELSSLLLKRHFFSINPWISNNPKDYRYLYKRTDNTLKTFNNSSLYGTEADYEKGFMNSYGQTNFENDFNEYSAMIFTYPEKFKQIMNRYPRVRGKFKVWLDFYQKIDPVFTEAYLLGDK
;
A
#
# COMPACT_ATOMS: atom_id res chain seq x y z
N MET A 1 21.48 42.34 5.34
CA MET A 1 21.02 41.27 4.41
C MET A 1 22.08 40.21 4.09
N LYS A 2 23.33 40.54 3.71
CA LYS A 2 24.37 39.52 3.35
C LYS A 2 24.72 38.52 4.47
N LYS A 3 24.74 38.92 5.75
CA LYS A 3 25.04 38.00 6.87
C LYS A 3 23.97 36.95 7.11
N PHE A 4 22.70 37.25 6.87
CA PHE A 4 21.59 36.26 7.00
C PHE A 4 21.63 35.20 5.90
N LEU A 5 22.04 35.58 4.69
CA LEU A 5 22.16 34.64 3.57
C LEU A 5 23.29 33.60 3.80
N PHE A 6 24.41 34.03 4.38
CA PHE A 6 25.53 33.15 4.70
C PHE A 6 25.20 32.14 5.80
N ILE A 7 24.46 32.56 6.85
CA ILE A 7 24.03 31.68 7.94
C ILE A 7 23.05 30.62 7.40
N SER A 8 22.13 31.00 6.52
CA SER A 8 21.19 30.06 5.91
C SER A 8 21.90 29.02 5.03
N LEU A 9 22.86 29.43 4.22
CA LEU A 9 23.64 28.51 3.35
C LEU A 9 24.48 27.54 4.18
N SER A 10 25.13 27.99 5.23
CA SER A 10 25.94 27.15 6.13
C SER A 10 25.09 26.13 6.88
N VAL A 11 23.88 26.50 7.30
CA VAL A 11 22.94 25.57 7.95
C VAL A 11 22.44 24.51 6.97
N CYS A 12 22.14 24.87 5.73
CA CYS A 12 21.73 23.91 4.70
C CYS A 12 22.86 22.91 4.36
N VAL A 13 24.11 23.38 4.22
CA VAL A 13 25.25 22.51 3.98
C VAL A 13 25.49 21.58 5.18
N LEU A 14 25.37 22.08 6.40
CA LEU A 14 25.54 21.27 7.61
C LEU A 14 24.46 20.17 7.71
N LEU A 15 23.21 20.53 7.42
CA LEU A 15 22.10 19.56 7.38
C LEU A 15 22.30 18.51 6.30
N TRP A 16 22.79 18.91 5.14
CA TRP A 16 23.09 17.97 4.05
C TRP A 16 24.20 16.99 4.44
N VAL A 17 25.33 17.49 5.00
CA VAL A 17 26.41 16.64 5.51
C VAL A 17 25.94 15.71 6.63
N ILE A 18 25.10 16.18 7.54
CA ILE A 18 24.53 15.34 8.62
C ILE A 18 23.65 14.24 8.02
N CYS A 19 22.84 14.54 7.01
CA CYS A 19 22.03 13.55 6.31
C CYS A 19 22.90 12.49 5.61
N ASP A 20 23.94 12.91 4.89
CA ASP A 20 24.85 11.98 4.21
C ASP A 20 25.60 11.08 5.19
N VAL A 21 26.15 11.65 6.27
CA VAL A 21 26.82 10.87 7.32
C VAL A 21 25.83 9.89 7.99
N TYR A 22 24.60 10.31 8.24
CA TYR A 22 23.56 9.44 8.79
C TYR A 22 23.18 8.30 7.83
N LEU A 23 23.06 8.58 6.55
CA LEU A 23 22.79 7.57 5.51
C LEU A 23 23.96 6.58 5.40
N MET A 24 25.19 7.07 5.37
CA MET A 24 26.41 6.23 5.37
C MET A 24 26.46 5.35 6.62
N TYR A 25 26.16 5.89 7.81
CA TYR A 25 26.12 5.12 9.04
C TYR A 25 25.00 4.08 9.04
N SER A 26 23.82 4.44 8.55
CA SER A 26 22.68 3.53 8.42
C SER A 26 22.99 2.36 7.48
N ASN A 27 23.60 2.63 6.33
CA ASN A 27 23.99 1.59 5.37
C ASN A 27 25.15 0.72 5.86
N LYS A 28 26.08 1.29 6.66
CA LYS A 28 27.13 0.52 7.30
C LYS A 28 26.59 -0.43 8.38
N THR A 29 25.54 -0.02 9.09
CA THR A 29 24.89 -0.85 10.14
C THR A 29 24.04 -1.97 9.53
N PHE A 30 23.47 -1.74 8.33
CA PHE A 30 22.66 -2.72 7.58
C PHE A 30 23.18 -2.82 6.13
N PRO A 31 24.31 -3.51 5.90
CA PRO A 31 24.85 -3.70 4.56
C PRO A 31 23.88 -4.52 3.69
N LYS A 32 24.02 -4.38 2.37
CA LYS A 32 23.10 -4.98 1.38
C LYS A 32 22.94 -6.49 1.56
N ASP A 33 24.05 -7.19 1.73
CA ASP A 33 24.07 -8.65 1.93
C ASP A 33 23.28 -9.09 3.18
N GLN A 34 23.32 -8.28 4.24
CA GLN A 34 22.52 -8.54 5.44
C GLN A 34 21.03 -8.32 5.16
N ILE A 35 20.67 -7.25 4.45
CA ILE A 35 19.28 -7.00 4.05
C ILE A 35 18.77 -8.14 3.16
N ASP A 36 19.53 -8.52 2.14
CA ASP A 36 19.16 -9.63 1.23
C ASP A 36 18.94 -10.93 2.02
N LYS A 37 19.82 -11.23 2.98
CA LYS A 37 19.69 -12.39 3.87
C LYS A 37 18.42 -12.33 4.73
N MET A 38 18.03 -11.15 5.23
CA MET A 38 16.81 -10.99 6.02
C MET A 38 15.54 -11.27 5.19
N PHE A 39 15.54 -10.96 3.90
CA PHE A 39 14.44 -11.26 3.00
C PHE A 39 14.46 -12.69 2.43
N GLY A 40 15.56 -13.42 2.57
CA GLY A 40 15.72 -14.78 2.06
C GLY A 40 14.54 -15.73 2.33
N PRO A 41 14.03 -15.82 3.57
CA PRO A 41 12.86 -16.64 3.90
C PRO A 41 11.61 -16.26 3.11
N ILE A 42 11.37 -14.97 2.89
CA ILE A 42 10.20 -14.46 2.14
C ILE A 42 10.35 -14.81 0.65
N THR A 43 11.49 -14.47 0.06
CA THR A 43 11.77 -14.73 -1.35
C THR A 43 11.70 -16.22 -1.68
N SER A 44 12.25 -17.08 -0.81
CA SER A 44 12.21 -18.54 -0.98
C SER A 44 10.79 -19.11 -0.82
N LYS A 45 10.04 -18.67 0.21
CA LYS A 45 8.68 -19.18 0.48
C LYS A 45 7.72 -18.83 -0.64
N TYR A 46 7.72 -17.58 -1.09
CA TYR A 46 6.71 -17.06 -2.02
C TYR A 46 7.19 -17.01 -3.47
N GLY A 47 8.50 -17.15 -3.73
CA GLY A 47 9.06 -17.06 -5.08
C GLY A 47 9.02 -15.65 -5.65
N ILE A 48 9.03 -14.61 -4.79
CA ILE A 48 8.98 -13.20 -5.17
C ILE A 48 10.35 -12.54 -5.09
N ARG A 49 10.57 -11.52 -5.92
CA ARG A 49 11.75 -10.66 -5.83
C ARG A 49 11.49 -9.49 -4.87
N ILE A 50 12.53 -9.08 -4.15
CA ILE A 50 12.52 -7.86 -3.35
C ILE A 50 13.52 -6.89 -3.99
N VAL A 51 13.04 -5.70 -4.35
CA VAL A 51 13.81 -4.66 -5.02
C VAL A 51 13.75 -3.38 -4.19
N TYR A 52 14.88 -2.84 -3.82
CA TYR A 52 14.97 -1.66 -2.96
C TYR A 52 16.09 -0.69 -3.31
N GLU A 53 16.93 -1.04 -4.28
CA GLU A 53 17.92 -0.13 -4.84
C GLU A 53 17.29 0.63 -6.01
N VAL A 54 17.27 1.96 -5.90
CA VAL A 54 16.75 2.84 -6.94
C VAL A 54 17.85 3.06 -7.97
N GLY A 55 17.88 2.22 -8.99
CA GLY A 55 18.76 2.31 -10.15
C GLY A 55 17.96 2.42 -11.44
N ASP A 56 18.64 2.35 -12.58
CA ASP A 56 17.99 2.40 -13.89
C ASP A 56 16.95 1.30 -14.09
N ASP A 57 17.18 0.10 -13.55
CA ASP A 57 16.22 -1.01 -13.56
C ASP A 57 14.96 -0.68 -12.79
N PHE A 58 15.08 -0.02 -11.61
CA PHE A 58 13.93 0.39 -10.81
C PHE A 58 13.07 1.40 -11.59
N LEU A 59 13.72 2.38 -12.25
CA LEU A 59 13.04 3.39 -13.04
C LEU A 59 12.52 2.83 -14.36
N SER A 60 13.22 1.90 -14.99
CA SER A 60 12.77 1.24 -16.24
C SER A 60 11.54 0.38 -16.01
N ASP A 61 11.46 -0.25 -14.84
CA ASP A 61 10.29 -1.03 -14.42
C ASP A 61 9.07 -0.16 -14.06
N LEU A 62 9.29 1.13 -13.76
CA LEU A 62 8.20 2.10 -13.53
C LEU A 62 7.46 2.52 -14.80
N VAL A 63 7.94 2.07 -15.97
CA VAL A 63 7.48 2.59 -17.24
C VAL A 63 6.52 1.65 -17.94
N ASP A 64 5.25 1.91 -17.79
CA ASP A 64 4.28 1.64 -18.85
C ASP A 64 3.35 2.86 -19.00
N PRO A 65 3.38 3.58 -20.13
CA PRO A 65 2.53 4.75 -20.37
C PRO A 65 1.04 4.39 -20.49
N ILE A 66 0.69 3.12 -20.48
CA ILE A 66 -0.67 2.63 -20.66
C ILE A 66 -1.43 2.50 -19.32
N ILE A 67 -0.72 2.57 -18.17
CA ILE A 67 -1.38 2.43 -16.86
C ILE A 67 -1.50 3.81 -16.20
N PRO A 68 -2.72 4.39 -16.13
CA PRO A 68 -2.92 5.72 -15.54
C PRO A 68 -2.65 5.79 -14.02
N ALA A 69 -2.41 4.67 -13.36
CA ALA A 69 -2.34 4.58 -11.89
C ALA A 69 -0.93 4.27 -11.33
N GLY A 70 0.03 3.88 -12.19
CA GLY A 70 1.39 3.57 -11.77
C GLY A 70 2.33 4.79 -11.77
N PRO A 71 3.50 4.69 -11.12
CA PRO A 71 4.56 5.67 -11.30
C PRO A 71 4.95 5.76 -12.78
N THR A 72 5.17 6.99 -13.27
CA THR A 72 5.60 7.26 -14.65
C THR A 72 7.11 7.50 -14.69
N ARG A 73 7.70 7.54 -15.91
CA ARG A 73 9.13 7.88 -16.10
C ARG A 73 9.56 9.18 -15.43
N ASP A 74 8.64 10.14 -15.34
CA ASP A 74 8.90 11.45 -14.75
C ASP A 74 8.69 11.47 -13.23
N SER A 75 8.33 10.32 -12.62
CA SER A 75 8.22 10.20 -11.18
C SER A 75 9.60 10.29 -10.53
N LYS A 76 9.71 11.08 -9.47
CA LYS A 76 10.91 11.11 -8.63
C LYS A 76 10.80 10.04 -7.57
N VAL A 77 11.79 9.16 -7.53
CA VAL A 77 11.86 8.08 -6.54
C VAL A 77 13.09 8.27 -5.67
N THR A 78 12.92 8.19 -4.36
CA THR A 78 14.04 8.24 -3.43
C THR A 78 14.34 6.85 -2.85
N GLN A 79 15.62 6.62 -2.56
CA GLN A 79 16.09 5.40 -1.95
C GLN A 79 15.50 5.20 -0.56
N ILE A 80 14.99 4.01 -0.27
CA ILE A 80 14.62 3.62 1.09
C ILE A 80 15.87 3.39 1.94
N ARG A 81 15.86 3.85 3.18
CA ARG A 81 16.96 3.62 4.11
C ARG A 81 17.00 2.16 4.57
N HIS A 82 18.16 1.52 4.54
CA HIS A 82 18.33 0.12 4.95
C HIS A 82 17.84 -0.17 6.37
N ARG A 83 18.05 0.75 7.31
CA ARG A 83 17.52 0.63 8.68
C ARG A 83 15.99 0.55 8.73
N VAL A 84 15.32 1.25 7.85
CA VAL A 84 13.85 1.19 7.72
C VAL A 84 13.45 -0.12 7.08
N LEU A 85 14.13 -0.48 5.98
CA LEU A 85 13.89 -1.69 5.22
C LEU A 85 14.04 -2.96 6.08
N ALA A 86 14.98 -2.98 7.03
CA ALA A 86 15.22 -4.09 7.97
C ALA A 86 13.97 -4.49 8.80
N ARG A 87 12.94 -3.66 8.87
CA ARG A 87 11.66 -3.96 9.55
C ARG A 87 10.70 -4.77 8.68
N TYR A 88 10.83 -4.65 7.36
CA TYR A 88 9.85 -5.17 6.41
C TYR A 88 9.80 -6.69 6.26
N PRO A 89 10.85 -7.48 6.48
CA PRO A 89 10.73 -8.95 6.44
C PRO A 89 9.60 -9.46 7.34
N LYS A 90 9.53 -8.99 8.59
CA LYS A 90 8.47 -9.36 9.53
C LYS A 90 7.09 -8.83 9.09
N ILE A 91 7.04 -7.60 8.57
CA ILE A 91 5.81 -6.98 8.05
C ILE A 91 5.28 -7.77 6.86
N LEU A 92 6.15 -8.12 5.90
CA LEU A 92 5.77 -8.91 4.74
C LEU A 92 5.34 -10.32 5.13
N GLN A 93 6.05 -10.97 6.04
CA GLN A 93 5.65 -12.28 6.55
C GLN A 93 4.21 -12.21 7.07
N LYS A 94 3.92 -11.26 7.97
CA LYS A 94 2.61 -11.07 8.56
C LYS A 94 1.53 -10.79 7.50
N ALA A 95 1.85 -9.97 6.48
CA ALA A 95 0.90 -9.66 5.42
C ALA A 95 0.67 -10.84 4.48
N LEU A 96 1.73 -11.45 3.97
CA LEU A 96 1.63 -12.48 2.93
C LEU A 96 1.12 -13.81 3.48
N ASP A 97 1.34 -14.13 4.76
CA ASP A 97 0.80 -15.33 5.43
C ASP A 97 -0.74 -15.32 5.54
N ARG A 98 -1.38 -14.19 5.26
CA ARG A 98 -2.85 -14.09 5.18
C ARG A 98 -3.41 -14.65 3.87
N TYR A 99 -2.56 -14.98 2.89
CA TYR A 99 -2.96 -15.51 1.60
C TYR A 99 -2.44 -16.94 1.40
N PRO A 100 -3.18 -17.80 0.69
CA PRO A 100 -2.62 -19.06 0.23
C PRO A 100 -1.34 -18.80 -0.59
N ILE A 101 -0.32 -19.62 -0.37
CA ILE A 101 0.98 -19.47 -1.08
C ILE A 101 0.79 -19.43 -2.60
N LYS A 102 -0.13 -20.26 -3.13
CA LYS A 102 -0.43 -20.31 -4.57
C LYS A 102 -0.99 -18.98 -5.09
N VAL A 103 -1.76 -18.23 -4.29
CA VAL A 103 -2.26 -16.91 -4.66
C VAL A 103 -1.09 -15.94 -4.82
N ILE A 104 -0.20 -15.88 -3.82
CA ILE A 104 0.98 -15.02 -3.92
C ILE A 104 1.84 -15.41 -5.12
N LYS A 105 2.19 -16.68 -5.31
CA LYS A 105 3.00 -17.13 -6.44
C LYS A 105 2.39 -16.84 -7.81
N ASN A 106 1.05 -16.85 -7.91
CA ASN A 106 0.38 -16.61 -9.19
C ASN A 106 0.25 -15.14 -9.53
N TYR A 107 0.13 -14.27 -8.51
CA TYR A 107 -0.27 -12.87 -8.71
C TYR A 107 0.77 -11.83 -8.28
N LEU A 108 1.86 -12.22 -7.61
CA LEU A 108 2.91 -11.31 -7.17
C LEU A 108 4.28 -11.84 -7.60
N ASN A 109 5.00 -11.07 -8.44
CA ASN A 109 6.35 -11.40 -8.87
C ASN A 109 7.42 -10.65 -8.08
N ALA A 110 7.11 -9.40 -7.67
CA ALA A 110 8.06 -8.57 -6.95
C ALA A 110 7.39 -7.55 -6.04
N ILE A 111 8.13 -7.16 -5.00
CA ILE A 111 7.81 -6.00 -4.15
C ILE A 111 8.97 -5.03 -4.26
N TYR A 112 8.65 -3.80 -4.66
CA TYR A 112 9.58 -2.68 -4.77
C TYR A 112 9.42 -1.75 -3.57
N PHE A 113 10.52 -1.42 -2.91
CA PHE A 113 10.55 -0.51 -1.77
C PHE A 113 11.19 0.81 -2.15
N ALA A 114 10.50 1.91 -1.88
CA ALA A 114 11.00 3.27 -2.08
C ALA A 114 10.89 4.09 -0.77
N GLY A 115 11.74 5.07 -0.62
CA GLY A 115 11.61 6.09 0.44
C GLY A 115 10.42 6.99 0.15
N GLU A 116 10.38 7.54 -1.07
CA GLU A 116 9.27 8.35 -1.60
C GLU A 116 9.09 8.05 -3.09
N ILE A 117 7.85 8.20 -3.54
CA ILE A 117 7.50 8.26 -4.97
C ILE A 117 6.69 9.53 -5.17
N ASP A 118 7.27 10.52 -5.85
CA ASP A 118 6.62 11.75 -6.24
C ASP A 118 6.16 11.67 -7.69
N GLN A 119 4.86 11.69 -7.91
CA GLN A 119 4.22 11.70 -9.22
C GLN A 119 3.71 13.12 -9.53
N HIS A 120 4.56 13.98 -10.08
CA HIS A 120 4.21 15.37 -10.43
C HIS A 120 3.69 16.20 -9.23
N GLY A 121 4.37 16.12 -8.09
CA GLY A 121 3.99 16.82 -6.85
C GLY A 121 2.98 16.05 -5.99
N PHE A 122 2.60 14.85 -6.41
CA PHE A 122 1.77 13.94 -5.64
C PHE A 122 2.63 12.82 -5.01
N LEU A 123 2.71 12.80 -3.68
CA LEU A 123 3.41 11.74 -2.95
C LEU A 123 2.51 10.49 -2.84
N ALA A 124 2.89 9.43 -3.53
CA ALA A 124 2.20 8.16 -3.48
C ALA A 124 2.54 7.42 -2.17
N GLY A 125 1.52 6.84 -1.52
CA GLY A 125 1.72 5.97 -0.35
C GLY A 125 2.11 4.54 -0.72
N GLY A 126 1.84 4.14 -1.94
CA GLY A 126 2.12 2.87 -2.60
C GLY A 126 1.61 2.92 -4.04
N SER A 127 1.82 1.86 -4.77
CA SER A 127 1.34 1.69 -6.15
C SER A 127 1.43 0.22 -6.58
N TYR A 128 0.98 -0.10 -7.78
CA TYR A 128 1.06 -1.46 -8.32
C TYR A 128 1.21 -1.46 -9.83
N ASP A 129 1.72 -2.57 -10.38
CA ASP A 129 1.76 -2.87 -11.81
C ASP A 129 1.10 -4.24 -12.05
N PRO A 130 -0.12 -4.27 -12.63
CA PRO A 130 -0.85 -5.52 -12.81
C PRO A 130 -0.27 -6.39 -13.93
N PHE A 131 0.47 -5.84 -14.88
CA PHE A 131 1.06 -6.59 -15.99
C PHE A 131 2.29 -7.36 -15.54
N ARG A 132 3.19 -6.68 -14.80
CA ARG A 132 4.42 -7.29 -14.26
C ARG A 132 4.18 -8.01 -12.94
N LYS A 133 2.99 -7.83 -12.33
CA LYS A 133 2.62 -8.36 -11.00
C LYS A 133 3.54 -7.82 -9.91
N ILE A 134 3.66 -6.50 -9.85
CA ILE A 134 4.52 -5.78 -8.91
C ILE A 134 3.66 -4.91 -7.99
N ILE A 135 4.02 -4.83 -6.73
CA ILE A 135 3.54 -3.78 -5.83
C ILE A 135 4.70 -2.90 -5.39
N TYR A 136 4.43 -1.61 -5.22
CA TYR A 136 5.36 -0.62 -4.72
C TYR A 136 4.95 -0.23 -3.29
N VAL A 137 5.84 -0.41 -2.35
CA VAL A 137 5.66 -0.06 -0.94
C VAL A 137 6.54 1.14 -0.62
N VAL A 138 5.90 2.26 -0.28
CA VAL A 138 6.61 3.51 0.03
C VAL A 138 6.69 3.69 1.54
N ASP A 139 7.91 3.99 2.03
CA ASP A 139 8.11 4.36 3.42
C ASP A 139 7.66 5.80 3.65
N SER A 140 6.49 5.98 4.21
CA SER A 140 5.97 7.30 4.59
C SER A 140 6.38 7.71 6.01
N GLY A 141 7.47 7.17 6.55
CA GLY A 141 7.92 7.42 7.94
C GLY A 141 7.01 6.79 9.00
N ILE A 142 6.13 5.88 8.61
CA ILE A 142 5.16 5.25 9.51
C ILE A 142 5.87 4.26 10.40
N LYS A 143 5.78 4.47 11.73
CA LYS A 143 6.36 3.58 12.74
C LYS A 143 5.46 2.38 13.07
N ASP A 144 4.15 2.49 12.87
CA ASP A 144 3.19 1.43 13.15
C ASP A 144 3.31 0.29 12.11
N GLU A 145 3.70 -0.90 12.58
CA GLU A 145 3.86 -2.09 11.74
C GLU A 145 2.53 -2.52 11.11
N ASN A 146 1.42 -2.44 11.84
CA ASN A 146 0.12 -2.82 11.28
C ASN A 146 -0.30 -1.89 10.15
N ARG A 147 0.04 -0.61 10.23
CA ARG A 147 -0.21 0.33 9.14
C ARG A 147 0.63 0.01 7.90
N CYS A 148 1.84 -0.51 8.08
CA CYS A 148 2.65 -1.02 6.97
C CYS A 148 2.03 -2.31 6.38
N VAL A 149 1.56 -3.24 7.22
CA VAL A 149 0.82 -4.44 6.79
C VAL A 149 -0.42 -4.05 5.99
N TYR A 150 -1.19 -3.08 6.49
CA TYR A 150 -2.37 -2.54 5.83
C TYR A 150 -2.08 -2.04 4.40
N LYS A 151 -0.98 -1.29 4.21
CA LYS A 151 -0.55 -0.83 2.89
C LYS A 151 -0.25 -1.98 1.93
N VAL A 152 0.45 -3.01 2.39
CA VAL A 152 0.74 -4.20 1.56
C VAL A 152 -0.55 -4.85 1.07
N HIS A 153 -1.56 -4.99 1.94
CA HIS A 153 -2.86 -5.54 1.56
C HIS A 153 -3.61 -4.64 0.58
N HIS A 154 -3.54 -3.32 0.76
CA HIS A 154 -4.15 -2.35 -0.15
C HIS A 154 -3.61 -2.50 -1.58
N GLU A 155 -2.28 -2.50 -1.75
CA GLU A 155 -1.66 -2.61 -3.08
C GLU A 155 -1.85 -4.00 -3.70
N LEU A 156 -1.76 -5.06 -2.89
CA LEU A 156 -2.02 -6.41 -3.38
C LEU A 156 -3.49 -6.60 -3.82
N SER A 157 -4.42 -5.94 -3.13
CA SER A 157 -5.82 -5.91 -3.53
C SER A 157 -6.04 -5.21 -4.87
N SER A 158 -5.40 -4.06 -5.11
CA SER A 158 -5.40 -3.38 -6.41
C SER A 158 -4.93 -4.32 -7.52
N LEU A 159 -3.83 -5.01 -7.27
CA LEU A 159 -3.26 -5.96 -8.20
C LEU A 159 -4.24 -7.10 -8.56
N LEU A 160 -4.89 -7.70 -7.55
CA LEU A 160 -5.88 -8.75 -7.74
C LEU A 160 -7.13 -8.24 -8.46
N LEU A 161 -7.61 -7.05 -8.08
CA LEU A 161 -8.80 -6.44 -8.68
C LEU A 161 -8.62 -6.16 -10.18
N LYS A 162 -7.42 -5.78 -10.62
CA LYS A 162 -7.12 -5.54 -12.04
C LYS A 162 -6.90 -6.83 -12.84
N ARG A 163 -6.59 -7.93 -12.18
CA ARG A 163 -6.32 -9.21 -12.82
C ARG A 163 -7.56 -10.10 -12.95
N HIS A 164 -8.63 -9.77 -12.25
CA HIS A 164 -9.87 -10.54 -12.24
C HIS A 164 -11.06 -9.68 -12.62
N PHE A 165 -12.04 -10.30 -13.27
CA PHE A 165 -13.30 -9.62 -13.54
C PHE A 165 -14.04 -9.35 -12.23
N PHE A 166 -14.45 -8.11 -12.06
CA PHE A 166 -15.29 -7.65 -10.96
C PHE A 166 -16.52 -6.92 -11.47
N SER A 167 -17.70 -7.37 -11.07
CA SER A 167 -18.93 -6.64 -11.35
C SER A 167 -19.14 -5.53 -10.34
N ILE A 168 -19.06 -4.28 -10.79
CA ILE A 168 -19.13 -3.12 -9.90
C ILE A 168 -20.56 -2.85 -9.38
N ASN A 169 -21.60 -3.22 -10.14
CA ASN A 169 -22.98 -2.88 -9.79
C ASN A 169 -23.43 -3.44 -8.42
N PRO A 170 -23.20 -4.72 -8.07
CA PRO A 170 -23.51 -5.22 -6.73
C PRO A 170 -22.76 -4.50 -5.61
N TRP A 171 -21.57 -3.97 -5.88
CA TRP A 171 -20.81 -3.19 -4.93
C TRP A 171 -21.44 -1.82 -4.68
N ILE A 172 -21.66 -1.04 -5.75
CA ILE A 172 -22.21 0.33 -5.65
C ILE A 172 -23.65 0.36 -5.18
N SER A 173 -24.42 -0.72 -5.36
CA SER A 173 -25.78 -0.83 -4.84
C SER A 173 -25.85 -0.80 -3.29
N ASN A 174 -24.72 -1.07 -2.62
CA ASN A 174 -24.59 -0.93 -1.17
C ASN A 174 -24.18 0.49 -0.74
N ASN A 175 -23.89 1.41 -1.65
CA ASN A 175 -23.71 2.81 -1.31
C ASN A 175 -25.06 3.49 -0.99
N PRO A 176 -25.06 4.66 -0.32
CA PRO A 176 -26.28 5.46 -0.23
C PRO A 176 -26.87 5.76 -1.62
N LYS A 177 -28.20 5.88 -1.68
CA LYS A 177 -28.86 6.30 -2.92
C LYS A 177 -28.22 7.62 -3.41
N ASP A 178 -27.99 7.70 -4.71
CA ASP A 178 -27.38 8.86 -5.37
C ASP A 178 -25.94 9.19 -4.93
N TYR A 179 -25.28 8.31 -4.15
CA TYR A 179 -23.89 8.50 -3.80
C TYR A 179 -23.01 8.45 -5.05
N ARG A 180 -22.08 9.41 -5.16
CA ARG A 180 -21.04 9.45 -6.20
C ARG A 180 -19.68 9.56 -5.52
N TYR A 181 -18.73 8.76 -5.97
CA TYR A 181 -17.35 8.87 -5.50
C TYR A 181 -16.80 10.29 -5.71
N LEU A 182 -16.04 10.77 -4.74
CA LEU A 182 -15.57 12.16 -4.67
C LEU A 182 -14.51 12.50 -5.72
N TYR A 183 -14.27 11.60 -6.67
CA TYR A 183 -13.18 11.70 -7.63
C TYR A 183 -13.30 12.96 -8.50
N LYS A 184 -12.69 14.04 -8.02
CA LYS A 184 -12.07 15.06 -8.86
C LYS A 184 -10.60 15.07 -8.47
N ARG A 185 -9.73 14.70 -9.40
CA ARG A 185 -8.28 14.75 -9.25
C ARG A 185 -7.88 16.23 -9.07
N THR A 186 -8.03 16.74 -7.86
CA THR A 186 -7.50 18.04 -7.45
C THR A 186 -6.47 17.74 -6.36
N ASP A 187 -5.27 18.27 -6.53
CA ASP A 187 -4.09 18.04 -5.68
C ASP A 187 -4.35 18.16 -4.17
N ASN A 188 -5.30 18.98 -3.77
CA ASN A 188 -5.66 19.19 -2.38
C ASN A 188 -6.47 18.04 -1.77
N THR A 189 -7.32 17.36 -2.54
CA THR A 189 -8.16 16.26 -2.04
C THR A 189 -7.30 15.07 -1.62
N LEU A 190 -6.31 14.73 -2.43
CA LEU A 190 -5.40 13.60 -2.18
C LEU A 190 -4.45 13.88 -1.00
N LYS A 191 -3.96 15.11 -0.82
CA LYS A 191 -3.17 15.50 0.37
C LYS A 191 -3.98 15.35 1.66
N THR A 192 -5.25 15.67 1.64
CA THR A 192 -6.15 15.48 2.79
C THR A 192 -6.34 14.01 3.12
N PHE A 193 -6.42 13.13 2.11
CA PHE A 193 -6.61 11.69 2.31
C PHE A 193 -5.34 10.96 2.74
N ASN A 194 -4.14 11.40 2.34
CA ASN A 194 -2.87 10.81 2.81
C ASN A 194 -2.69 10.90 4.33
N ASN A 195 -3.36 11.87 4.97
CA ASN A 195 -3.41 12.02 6.43
C ASN A 195 -4.66 11.38 7.06
N SER A 196 -5.48 10.66 6.29
CA SER A 196 -6.68 10.03 6.81
C SER A 196 -6.36 8.96 7.85
N SER A 197 -7.25 8.84 8.84
CA SER A 197 -7.21 7.72 9.79
C SER A 197 -7.39 6.39 9.03
N LEU A 198 -6.73 5.32 9.48
CA LEU A 198 -7.00 3.96 9.01
C LEU A 198 -8.44 3.54 9.27
N TYR A 199 -9.05 4.09 10.31
CA TYR A 199 -10.40 3.80 10.72
C TYR A 199 -11.32 4.93 10.30
N GLY A 200 -12.47 4.56 9.77
CA GLY A 200 -13.57 5.49 9.52
C GLY A 200 -14.26 5.92 10.81
N THR A 201 -15.11 6.91 10.64
CA THR A 201 -16.10 7.32 11.62
C THR A 201 -17.36 6.45 11.52
N GLU A 202 -18.27 6.54 12.47
CA GLU A 202 -19.59 5.90 12.37
C GLU A 202 -20.33 6.35 11.10
N ALA A 203 -20.24 7.63 10.75
CA ALA A 203 -20.84 8.18 9.54
C ALA A 203 -20.24 7.59 8.25
N ASP A 204 -18.96 7.19 8.24
CA ASP A 204 -18.36 6.47 7.11
C ASP A 204 -18.93 5.05 7.01
N TYR A 205 -19.01 4.34 8.14
CA TYR A 205 -19.55 2.97 8.20
C TYR A 205 -21.04 2.91 7.85
N GLU A 206 -21.84 3.88 8.27
CA GLU A 206 -23.25 4.01 7.88
C GLU A 206 -23.43 4.16 6.37
N LYS A 207 -22.48 4.84 5.71
CA LYS A 207 -22.44 4.95 4.26
C LYS A 207 -21.86 3.72 3.56
N GLY A 208 -21.25 2.79 4.32
CA GLY A 208 -20.64 1.59 3.79
C GLY A 208 -19.16 1.75 3.38
N PHE A 209 -18.43 2.71 3.96
CA PHE A 209 -17.01 2.94 3.70
C PHE A 209 -16.16 2.63 4.94
N MET A 210 -14.96 2.10 4.72
CA MET A 210 -14.04 1.80 5.82
C MET A 210 -13.39 3.06 6.40
N ASN A 211 -13.23 4.10 5.58
CA ASN A 211 -12.70 5.42 5.96
C ASN A 211 -12.98 6.44 4.84
N SER A 212 -12.51 7.68 5.03
CA SER A 212 -12.69 8.75 4.04
C SER A 212 -11.92 8.50 2.73
N TYR A 213 -10.80 7.76 2.77
CA TYR A 213 -10.03 7.45 1.57
C TYR A 213 -10.81 6.52 0.63
N GLY A 214 -11.52 5.54 1.16
CA GLY A 214 -12.43 4.69 0.37
C GLY A 214 -13.54 5.45 -0.35
N GLN A 215 -13.87 6.68 0.07
CA GLN A 215 -14.88 7.51 -0.62
C GLN A 215 -14.37 8.17 -1.90
N THR A 216 -13.08 8.10 -2.22
CA THR A 216 -12.49 8.77 -3.38
C THR A 216 -12.83 8.14 -4.70
N ASN A 217 -12.74 6.82 -4.81
CA ASN A 217 -13.10 6.05 -5.99
C ASN A 217 -13.41 4.59 -5.60
N PHE A 218 -13.95 3.84 -6.55
CA PHE A 218 -14.32 2.44 -6.36
C PHE A 218 -13.12 1.55 -5.97
N GLU A 219 -11.96 1.73 -6.60
CA GLU A 219 -10.79 0.92 -6.33
C GLU A 219 -10.29 1.11 -4.91
N ASN A 220 -10.18 2.35 -4.46
CA ASN A 220 -9.81 2.64 -3.08
C ASN A 220 -10.84 2.10 -2.09
N ASP A 221 -12.14 2.22 -2.38
CA ASP A 221 -13.19 1.66 -1.55
C ASP A 221 -13.03 0.13 -1.37
N PHE A 222 -12.79 -0.59 -2.44
CA PHE A 222 -12.55 -2.03 -2.42
C PHE A 222 -11.26 -2.40 -1.67
N ASN A 223 -10.19 -1.66 -1.92
CA ASN A 223 -8.88 -1.90 -1.30
C ASN A 223 -8.88 -1.65 0.20
N GLU A 224 -9.62 -0.63 0.67
CA GLU A 224 -9.78 -0.36 2.10
C GLU A 224 -10.50 -1.50 2.81
N TYR A 225 -11.46 -2.18 2.18
CA TYR A 225 -12.05 -3.41 2.69
C TYR A 225 -11.00 -4.51 2.82
N SER A 226 -10.24 -4.77 1.77
CA SER A 226 -9.18 -5.79 1.76
C SER A 226 -8.16 -5.53 2.86
N ALA A 227 -7.66 -4.31 2.93
CA ALA A 227 -6.67 -3.92 3.91
C ALA A 227 -7.20 -4.06 5.35
N MET A 228 -8.47 -3.70 5.59
CA MET A 228 -9.09 -3.81 6.90
C MET A 228 -9.34 -5.27 7.30
N ILE A 229 -9.88 -6.10 6.40
CA ILE A 229 -10.18 -7.52 6.63
C ILE A 229 -8.90 -8.30 6.95
N PHE A 230 -7.84 -8.10 6.18
CA PHE A 230 -6.62 -8.86 6.37
C PHE A 230 -5.75 -8.35 7.53
N THR A 231 -5.83 -7.07 7.88
CA THR A 231 -5.01 -6.49 8.97
C THR A 231 -5.72 -6.53 10.32
N TYR A 232 -7.03 -6.25 10.34
CA TYR A 232 -7.82 -6.07 11.57
C TYR A 232 -9.15 -6.86 11.51
N PRO A 233 -9.10 -8.19 11.35
CA PRO A 233 -10.29 -9.02 11.14
C PRO A 233 -11.34 -8.85 12.23
N GLU A 234 -10.94 -8.82 13.51
CA GLU A 234 -11.87 -8.66 14.63
C GLU A 234 -12.56 -7.29 14.61
N LYS A 235 -11.83 -6.24 14.32
CA LYS A 235 -12.40 -4.90 14.20
C LYS A 235 -13.36 -4.82 13.02
N PHE A 236 -12.96 -5.42 11.87
CA PHE A 236 -13.84 -5.50 10.71
C PHE A 236 -15.13 -6.27 11.01
N LYS A 237 -15.04 -7.42 11.70
CA LYS A 237 -16.19 -8.23 12.12
C LYS A 237 -17.18 -7.43 12.98
N GLN A 238 -16.68 -6.63 13.92
CA GLN A 238 -17.49 -5.72 14.73
C GLN A 238 -18.24 -4.69 13.88
N ILE A 239 -17.53 -4.03 12.97
CA ILE A 239 -18.09 -3.01 12.05
C ILE A 239 -19.14 -3.66 11.14
N MET A 240 -18.79 -4.76 10.49
CA MET A 240 -19.67 -5.48 9.57
C MET A 240 -20.99 -5.92 10.27
N ASN A 241 -20.92 -6.35 11.52
CA ASN A 241 -22.10 -6.79 12.28
C ASN A 241 -23.03 -5.63 12.63
N ARG A 242 -22.50 -4.42 12.79
CA ARG A 242 -23.29 -3.24 13.15
C ARG A 242 -23.86 -2.50 11.93
N TYR A 243 -23.17 -2.53 10.78
CA TYR A 243 -23.51 -1.70 9.63
C TYR A 243 -23.93 -2.54 8.41
N PRO A 244 -25.24 -2.55 8.04
CA PRO A 244 -25.75 -3.41 6.95
C PRO A 244 -25.10 -3.16 5.58
N ARG A 245 -24.75 -1.90 5.25
CA ARG A 245 -24.06 -1.56 3.98
C ARG A 245 -22.65 -2.16 3.91
N VAL A 246 -21.95 -2.15 5.04
CA VAL A 246 -20.63 -2.78 5.15
C VAL A 246 -20.75 -4.29 4.95
N ARG A 247 -21.75 -4.92 5.57
CA ARG A 247 -22.05 -6.35 5.39
C ARG A 247 -22.40 -6.67 3.94
N GLY A 248 -23.17 -5.82 3.27
CA GLY A 248 -23.54 -5.99 1.87
C GLY A 248 -22.31 -5.95 0.95
N LYS A 249 -21.43 -4.98 1.13
CA LYS A 249 -20.16 -4.90 0.38
C LYS A 249 -19.23 -6.08 0.71
N PHE A 250 -19.16 -6.50 1.97
CA PHE A 250 -18.36 -7.67 2.36
C PHE A 250 -18.77 -8.94 1.61
N LYS A 251 -20.06 -9.19 1.43
CA LYS A 251 -20.53 -10.34 0.64
C LYS A 251 -20.01 -10.29 -0.79
N VAL A 252 -20.08 -9.12 -1.45
CA VAL A 252 -19.58 -8.94 -2.81
C VAL A 252 -18.05 -9.09 -2.87
N TRP A 253 -17.35 -8.59 -1.86
CA TRP A 253 -15.91 -8.74 -1.69
C TRP A 253 -15.52 -10.21 -1.51
N LEU A 254 -16.25 -10.94 -0.67
CA LEU A 254 -16.01 -12.35 -0.37
C LEU A 254 -16.21 -13.20 -1.63
N ASP A 255 -17.29 -12.99 -2.37
CA ASP A 255 -17.55 -13.68 -3.65
C ASP A 255 -16.42 -13.47 -4.65
N PHE A 256 -15.81 -12.29 -4.69
CA PHE A 256 -14.66 -12.01 -5.53
C PHE A 256 -13.43 -12.79 -5.09
N TYR A 257 -13.10 -12.77 -3.81
CA TYR A 257 -11.92 -13.49 -3.29
C TYR A 257 -12.08 -15.00 -3.39
N GLN A 258 -13.27 -15.54 -3.21
CA GLN A 258 -13.57 -16.98 -3.39
C GLN A 258 -13.38 -17.45 -4.84
N LYS A 259 -13.58 -16.59 -5.83
CA LYS A 259 -13.26 -16.89 -7.24
C LYS A 259 -11.75 -16.93 -7.50
N ILE A 260 -10.96 -16.20 -6.73
CA ILE A 260 -9.49 -16.27 -6.79
C ILE A 260 -9.01 -17.57 -6.14
N ASP A 261 -9.53 -17.89 -4.95
CA ASP A 261 -9.25 -19.11 -4.21
C ASP A 261 -10.39 -19.46 -3.25
N PRO A 262 -11.01 -20.66 -3.36
CA PRO A 262 -12.12 -21.09 -2.51
C PRO A 262 -11.81 -21.13 -1.01
N VAL A 263 -10.54 -21.09 -0.61
CA VAL A 263 -10.13 -21.05 0.81
C VAL A 263 -10.56 -19.76 1.50
N PHE A 264 -10.76 -18.67 0.75
CA PHE A 264 -11.23 -17.40 1.29
C PHE A 264 -12.69 -17.50 1.74
N THR A 265 -12.93 -18.19 2.84
CA THR A 265 -14.23 -18.22 3.51
C THR A 265 -14.30 -17.17 4.60
N GLU A 266 -15.50 -16.82 5.06
CA GLU A 266 -15.66 -15.92 6.19
C GLU A 266 -14.95 -16.47 7.44
N ALA A 267 -15.02 -17.78 7.69
CA ALA A 267 -14.31 -18.44 8.78
C ALA A 267 -12.79 -18.33 8.65
N TYR A 268 -12.23 -18.48 7.43
CA TYR A 268 -10.81 -18.32 7.19
C TYR A 268 -10.33 -16.88 7.45
N LEU A 269 -11.15 -15.89 7.05
CA LEU A 269 -10.80 -14.47 7.10
C LEU A 269 -11.03 -13.84 8.48
N LEU A 270 -12.15 -14.18 9.13
CA LEU A 270 -12.68 -13.53 10.33
C LEU A 270 -12.86 -14.50 11.51
N GLY A 271 -12.52 -15.77 11.34
CA GLY A 271 -12.55 -16.76 12.41
C GLY A 271 -11.45 -16.51 13.45
N ASP A 272 -11.73 -16.88 14.69
CA ASP A 272 -10.73 -16.86 15.76
C ASP A 272 -9.63 -17.89 15.40
N LYS A 273 -8.38 -17.41 15.30
CA LYS A 273 -7.19 -18.26 15.10
C LYS A 273 -6.56 -18.58 16.41
#